data_9d369f3b9e753e3f42d342f1dadeb0b3
#
_entry.id   9d369f3b9e753e3f42d342f1dadeb0b3
#
_cell.length_a   1.000
_cell.length_b   1.000
_cell.length_c   1.000
_cell.angle_alpha   90.00
_cell.angle_beta   90.00
_cell.angle_gamma   90.00
#
_symmetry.space_group_name_H-M   'P 1'
#
loop_
_entity.id
_entity.type
_entity.pdbx_description
1 polymer ?
#
loop_
_entity_poly.entity_id
_entity_poly.type
_entity_poly.pdbx_seq_one_letter_code
_entity_poly.pdbx_strand_id
1 'polypeptide(L)'
;MPSQEERIAQVRRANERFYRAFESLDMALMTAVWVQTERAKCVHPGWDLLEGWDRVAQSWAAIFANTAYMRFVITDVAVHLYGHVAWVTCVENLSHVAGSTQISRILATNVYEQHDDDWYIVHHHASPVLQVPPSFREPDEEYLN
;
A
#
# COMPACT_ATOMS: atom_id res chain seq x y z
N MET A 1 24.51 -5.37 14.08
CA MET A 1 23.54 -5.85 13.06
C MET A 1 22.16 -5.96 13.68
N PRO A 2 21.13 -5.43 13.04
CA PRO A 2 19.79 -5.54 13.58
C PRO A 2 19.31 -7.00 13.55
N SER A 3 18.53 -7.37 14.55
CA SER A 3 17.89 -8.69 14.61
C SER A 3 16.79 -8.78 13.55
N GLN A 4 16.30 -10.01 13.33
CA GLN A 4 15.17 -10.17 12.41
C GLN A 4 13.93 -9.43 12.91
N GLU A 5 13.67 -9.43 14.22
CA GLU A 5 12.56 -8.68 14.80
C GLU A 5 12.70 -7.18 14.57
N GLU A 6 13.92 -6.65 14.72
CA GLU A 6 14.20 -5.24 14.45
C GLU A 6 14.00 -4.90 12.98
N ARG A 7 14.42 -5.80 12.09
CA ARG A 7 14.23 -5.61 10.65
C ARG A 7 12.76 -5.64 10.26
N ILE A 8 11.99 -6.54 10.84
CA ILE A 8 10.53 -6.59 10.65
C ILE A 8 9.88 -5.29 11.12
N ALA A 9 10.31 -4.77 12.28
CA ALA A 9 9.82 -3.49 12.78
C ALA A 9 10.17 -2.34 11.84
N GLN A 10 11.35 -2.37 11.21
CA GLN A 10 11.74 -1.38 10.21
C GLN A 10 10.81 -1.42 8.99
N VAL A 11 10.45 -2.61 8.53
CA VAL A 11 9.52 -2.76 7.40
C VAL A 11 8.13 -2.25 7.78
N ARG A 12 7.66 -2.55 9.00
CA ARG A 12 6.38 -2.00 9.48
C ARG A 12 6.38 -0.48 9.45
N ARG A 13 7.48 0.15 9.90
CA ARG A 13 7.61 1.60 9.86
C ARG A 13 7.65 2.14 8.42
N ALA A 14 8.29 1.42 7.50
CA ALA A 14 8.29 1.80 6.10
C ALA A 14 6.87 1.76 5.51
N ASN A 15 6.10 0.74 5.88
CA ASN A 15 4.71 0.63 5.46
C ASN A 15 3.86 1.77 6.02
N GLU A 16 4.06 2.13 7.28
CA GLU A 16 3.38 3.29 7.89
C GLU A 16 3.75 4.59 7.18
N ARG A 17 5.05 4.79 6.85
CA ARG A 17 5.50 5.98 6.11
C ARG A 17 4.86 6.06 4.74
N PHE A 18 4.70 4.93 4.06
CA PHE A 18 4.03 4.89 2.76
C PHE A 18 2.59 5.41 2.87
N TYR A 19 1.83 4.92 3.84
CA TYR A 19 0.42 5.35 4.00
C TYR A 19 0.30 6.79 4.51
N ARG A 20 1.25 7.28 5.30
CA ARG A 20 1.28 8.69 5.69
C ARG A 20 1.58 9.60 4.51
N ALA A 21 2.50 9.18 3.63
CA ALA A 21 2.77 9.90 2.39
C ALA A 21 1.51 9.93 1.51
N PHE A 22 0.82 8.81 1.44
CA PHE A 22 -0.41 8.69 0.67
C PHE A 22 -1.48 9.67 1.21
N GLU A 23 -1.72 9.66 2.52
CA GLU A 23 -2.69 10.57 3.16
C GLU A 23 -2.34 12.04 2.98
N SER A 24 -1.05 12.36 2.90
CA SER A 24 -0.58 13.72 2.82
C SER A 24 -0.95 14.42 1.53
N LEU A 25 -1.20 13.65 0.46
CA LEU A 25 -1.41 14.16 -0.90
C LEU A 25 -0.23 15.01 -1.39
N ASP A 26 0.95 14.78 -0.83
CA ASP A 26 2.19 15.52 -1.12
C ASP A 26 3.13 14.63 -1.93
N MET A 27 3.41 15.02 -3.16
CA MET A 27 4.27 14.26 -4.06
C MET A 27 5.71 14.13 -3.57
N ALA A 28 6.22 15.12 -2.83
CA ALA A 28 7.57 15.04 -2.30
C ALA A 28 7.68 13.88 -1.27
N LEU A 29 6.68 13.73 -0.41
CA LEU A 29 6.66 12.64 0.57
C LEU A 29 6.47 11.29 -0.11
N MET A 30 5.58 11.20 -1.10
CA MET A 30 5.37 9.94 -1.83
C MET A 30 6.63 9.54 -2.61
N THR A 31 7.28 10.48 -3.28
CA THR A 31 8.51 10.22 -4.03
C THR A 31 9.61 9.66 -3.11
N ALA A 32 9.72 10.18 -1.90
CA ALA A 32 10.77 9.80 -0.96
C ALA A 32 10.66 8.34 -0.47
N VAL A 33 9.49 7.72 -0.55
CA VAL A 33 9.30 6.34 -0.06
C VAL A 33 9.43 5.26 -1.13
N TRP A 34 9.59 5.65 -2.39
CA TRP A 34 9.65 4.72 -3.54
C TRP A 34 11.05 4.45 -4.03
N VAL A 35 11.24 3.24 -4.57
CA VAL A 35 12.39 2.92 -5.44
C VAL A 35 12.14 3.62 -6.78
N GLN A 36 13.04 4.53 -7.17
CA GLN A 36 12.82 5.40 -8.34
C GLN A 36 13.54 4.84 -9.57
N THR A 37 13.19 3.63 -9.94
CA THR A 37 13.79 2.91 -11.06
C THR A 37 12.71 2.25 -11.92
N GLU A 38 13.13 1.57 -12.97
CA GLU A 38 12.23 0.82 -13.85
C GLU A 38 11.55 -0.35 -13.15
N ARG A 39 12.09 -0.79 -12.00
CA ARG A 39 11.48 -1.88 -11.24
C ARG A 39 10.24 -1.45 -10.46
N ALA A 40 10.02 -0.16 -10.25
CA ALA A 40 8.84 0.32 -9.55
C ALA A 40 7.58 -0.08 -10.32
N LYS A 41 6.63 -0.67 -9.61
CA LYS A 41 5.36 -1.12 -10.19
C LYS A 41 4.21 -0.75 -9.27
N CYS A 42 3.08 -0.44 -9.87
CA CYS A 42 1.92 -0.04 -9.10
C CYS A 42 0.64 -0.45 -9.83
N VAL A 43 -0.29 -1.01 -9.06
CA VAL A 43 -1.67 -1.26 -9.51
C VAL A 43 -2.59 -0.61 -8.49
N HIS A 44 -3.21 0.50 -8.87
CA HIS A 44 -4.25 1.12 -8.06
C HIS A 44 -5.54 0.33 -8.19
N PRO A 45 -6.46 0.41 -7.22
CA PRO A 45 -7.72 -0.32 -7.29
C PRO A 45 -8.47 -0.06 -8.59
N GLY A 46 -8.65 -1.10 -9.40
CA GLY A 46 -9.34 -1.02 -10.69
C GLY A 46 -8.47 -0.57 -11.86
N TRP A 47 -7.21 -0.26 -11.65
CA TRP A 47 -6.30 0.16 -12.71
C TRP A 47 -5.53 -1.03 -13.29
N ASP A 48 -4.99 -0.84 -14.48
CA ASP A 48 -4.01 -1.74 -15.08
C ASP A 48 -2.63 -1.52 -14.43
N LEU A 49 -1.69 -2.42 -14.70
CA LEU A 49 -0.33 -2.35 -14.18
C LEU A 49 0.42 -1.15 -14.75
N LEU A 50 1.02 -0.37 -13.86
CA LEU A 50 1.93 0.72 -14.20
C LEU A 50 3.36 0.27 -13.93
N GLU A 51 4.24 0.38 -14.91
CA GLU A 51 5.64 -0.03 -14.81
C GLU A 51 6.57 1.16 -14.95
N GLY A 52 7.54 1.21 -14.05
CA GLY A 52 8.55 2.25 -14.01
C GLY A 52 8.14 3.47 -13.20
N TRP A 53 9.13 4.07 -12.55
CA TRP A 53 8.88 5.18 -11.63
C TRP A 53 8.17 6.36 -12.32
N ASP A 54 8.52 6.68 -13.56
CA ASP A 54 7.92 7.84 -14.24
C ASP A 54 6.40 7.69 -14.34
N ARG A 55 5.93 6.51 -14.74
CA ARG A 55 4.48 6.24 -14.83
C ARG A 55 3.82 6.16 -13.46
N VAL A 56 4.49 5.51 -12.52
CA VAL A 56 4.00 5.40 -11.14
C VAL A 56 3.86 6.79 -10.53
N ALA A 57 4.88 7.64 -10.68
CA ALA A 57 4.85 9.01 -10.16
C ALA A 57 3.71 9.83 -10.78
N GLN A 58 3.52 9.72 -12.09
CA GLN A 58 2.41 10.40 -12.78
C GLN A 58 1.05 9.98 -12.23
N SER A 59 0.89 8.69 -11.93
CA SER A 59 -0.38 8.20 -11.37
C SER A 59 -0.64 8.77 -9.98
N TRP A 60 0.38 8.81 -9.12
CA TRP A 60 0.24 9.42 -7.80
C TRP A 60 -0.11 10.90 -7.89
N ALA A 61 0.55 11.63 -8.80
CA ALA A 61 0.28 13.04 -9.00
C ALA A 61 -1.17 13.27 -9.44
N ALA A 62 -1.68 12.44 -10.34
CA ALA A 62 -3.07 12.53 -10.80
C ALA A 62 -4.06 12.24 -9.67
N ILE A 63 -3.81 11.21 -8.87
CA ILE A 63 -4.66 10.86 -7.73
C ILE A 63 -4.67 12.02 -6.72
N PHE A 64 -3.51 12.56 -6.40
CA PHE A 64 -3.40 13.64 -5.42
C PHE A 64 -4.08 14.93 -5.90
N ALA A 65 -3.97 15.23 -7.20
CA ALA A 65 -4.62 16.41 -7.76
C ALA A 65 -6.15 16.31 -7.75
N ASN A 66 -6.69 15.09 -7.75
CA ASN A 66 -8.15 14.86 -7.81
C ASN A 66 -8.73 14.43 -6.46
N THR A 67 -7.96 14.47 -5.39
CA THR A 67 -8.41 14.05 -4.07
C THR A 67 -8.30 15.22 -3.10
N ALA A 68 -9.41 15.58 -2.47
CA ALA A 68 -9.45 16.69 -1.53
C ALA A 68 -9.05 16.25 -0.11
N TYR A 69 -9.30 14.99 0.22
CA TYR A 69 -9.05 14.45 1.56
C TYR A 69 -8.89 12.94 1.46
N MET A 70 -7.96 12.40 2.25
CA MET A 70 -7.72 10.97 2.30
C MET A 70 -7.23 10.57 3.67
N ARG A 71 -7.79 9.50 4.21
CA ARG A 71 -7.37 8.95 5.49
C ARG A 71 -7.43 7.43 5.44
N PHE A 72 -6.39 6.79 5.96
CA PHE A 72 -6.29 5.35 6.07
C PHE A 72 -6.31 4.90 7.52
N VAL A 73 -7.06 3.83 7.79
CA VAL A 73 -6.84 2.99 8.96
C VAL A 73 -6.33 1.66 8.42
N ILE A 74 -5.09 1.32 8.71
CA ILE A 74 -4.43 0.13 8.19
C ILE A 74 -4.55 -0.97 9.23
N THR A 75 -5.13 -2.11 8.83
CA THR A 75 -5.33 -3.27 9.71
C THR A 75 -4.79 -4.54 9.06
N ASP A 76 -4.74 -5.62 9.82
CA ASP A 76 -4.35 -6.94 9.34
C ASP A 76 -2.98 -6.94 8.67
N VAL A 77 -2.03 -6.23 9.28
CA VAL A 77 -0.68 -6.08 8.73
C VAL A 77 0.13 -7.35 9.01
N ALA A 78 0.60 -7.99 7.94
CA ALA A 78 1.49 -9.13 8.01
C ALA A 78 2.77 -8.81 7.22
N VAL A 79 3.93 -8.99 7.86
CA VAL A 79 5.23 -8.70 7.27
C VAL A 79 5.99 -10.01 7.06
N HIS A 80 6.50 -10.20 5.86
CA HIS A 80 7.36 -11.31 5.51
C HIS A 80 8.70 -10.78 5.01
N LEU A 81 9.77 -11.28 5.60
CA LEU A 81 11.12 -10.82 5.31
C LEU A 81 11.91 -11.93 4.62
N TYR A 82 12.53 -11.59 3.50
CA TYR A 82 13.38 -12.53 2.78
C TYR A 82 14.62 -11.79 2.24
N GLY A 83 15.73 -11.89 2.96
CA GLY A 83 16.94 -11.17 2.58
C GLY A 83 16.74 -9.65 2.63
N HIS A 84 17.02 -9.00 1.53
CA HIS A 84 16.86 -7.54 1.40
C HIS A 84 15.53 -7.15 0.75
N VAL A 85 14.58 -8.08 0.72
CA VAL A 85 13.23 -7.86 0.21
C VAL A 85 12.25 -8.25 1.31
N ALA A 86 11.20 -7.47 1.42
CA ALA A 86 10.09 -7.79 2.30
C ALA A 86 8.77 -7.51 1.58
N TRP A 87 7.75 -8.28 1.91
CA TRP A 87 6.41 -7.93 1.46
C TRP A 87 5.47 -7.83 2.64
N VAL A 88 4.54 -6.93 2.51
CA VAL A 88 3.52 -6.64 3.52
C VAL A 88 2.17 -6.82 2.88
N THR A 89 1.31 -7.62 3.51
CA THR A 89 -0.11 -7.61 3.16
C THR A 89 -0.86 -6.87 4.26
N CYS A 90 -1.86 -6.11 3.87
CA CYS A 90 -2.67 -5.35 4.83
C CYS A 90 -4.02 -4.98 4.24
N VAL A 91 -4.91 -4.52 5.09
CA VAL A 91 -6.19 -3.98 4.70
C VAL A 91 -6.12 -2.46 4.81
N GLU A 92 -6.43 -1.78 3.72
CA GLU A 92 -6.58 -0.34 3.68
C GLU A 92 -8.05 0.00 3.90
N ASN A 93 -8.37 0.51 5.08
CA ASN A 93 -9.70 1.05 5.35
C ASN A 93 -9.63 2.54 5.03
N LEU A 94 -10.10 2.89 3.86
CA LEU A 94 -9.90 4.21 3.27
C LEU A 94 -11.16 5.05 3.33
N SER A 95 -11.02 6.27 3.86
CA SER A 95 -12.00 7.33 3.71
C SER A 95 -11.40 8.42 2.85
N HIS A 96 -12.08 8.81 1.77
CA HIS A 96 -11.55 9.84 0.89
C HIS A 96 -12.66 10.70 0.30
N VAL A 97 -12.29 11.89 -0.16
CA VAL A 97 -13.16 12.81 -0.84
C VAL A 97 -12.57 13.16 -2.21
N ALA A 98 -13.31 12.81 -3.26
CA ALA A 98 -13.01 13.13 -4.64
C ALA A 98 -14.34 13.46 -5.30
N GLY A 99 -14.89 14.67 -4.95
CA GLY A 99 -16.25 15.07 -5.30
C GLY A 99 -17.22 14.74 -4.18
N SER A 100 -17.45 13.47 -3.84
CA SER A 100 -18.26 13.03 -2.71
C SER A 100 -17.42 12.17 -1.76
N THR A 101 -17.90 12.01 -0.52
CA THR A 101 -17.23 11.16 0.46
C THR A 101 -17.39 9.69 0.10
N GLN A 102 -16.27 8.97 0.07
CA GLN A 102 -16.22 7.54 -0.23
C GLN A 102 -15.58 6.80 0.94
N ILE A 103 -16.10 5.61 1.24
CA ILE A 103 -15.51 4.69 2.21
C ILE A 103 -15.27 3.37 1.49
N SER A 104 -14.03 2.88 1.56
CA SER A 104 -13.62 1.68 0.83
C SER A 104 -12.80 0.76 1.71
N ARG A 105 -12.96 -0.54 1.50
CA ARG A 105 -12.08 -1.55 2.08
C ARG A 105 -11.28 -2.17 0.95
N ILE A 106 -9.96 -2.12 1.07
CA ILE A 106 -9.04 -2.47 -0.01
C ILE A 106 -7.99 -3.41 0.56
N LEU A 107 -7.67 -4.47 -0.19
CA LEU A 107 -6.54 -5.34 0.14
C LEU A 107 -5.31 -4.84 -0.61
N ALA A 108 -4.19 -4.78 0.08
CA ALA A 108 -2.95 -4.34 -0.51
C ALA A 108 -1.83 -5.33 -0.26
N THR A 109 -0.95 -5.48 -1.25
CA THR A 109 0.35 -6.12 -1.14
C THR A 109 1.40 -5.10 -1.50
N ASN A 110 2.29 -4.82 -0.56
CA ASN A 110 3.38 -3.86 -0.73
C ASN A 110 4.71 -4.59 -0.61
N VAL A 111 5.55 -4.45 -1.62
CA VAL A 111 6.88 -5.06 -1.64
C VAL A 111 7.92 -3.97 -1.42
N TYR A 112 8.86 -4.24 -0.51
CA TYR A 112 9.91 -3.31 -0.11
C TYR A 112 11.28 -3.88 -0.43
N GLU A 113 12.19 -3.01 -0.84
CA GLU A 113 13.61 -3.32 -1.00
C GLU A 113 14.40 -2.54 0.04
N GLN A 114 15.40 -3.20 0.63
CA GLN A 114 16.33 -2.54 1.52
C GLN A 114 17.50 -1.98 0.71
N HIS A 115 17.74 -0.69 0.89
CA HIS A 115 18.90 0.00 0.32
C HIS A 115 19.58 0.73 1.46
N ASP A 116 20.84 0.38 1.71
CA ASP A 116 21.56 0.77 2.91
C ASP A 116 20.77 0.29 4.15
N ASP A 117 20.38 1.16 5.03
CA ASP A 117 19.62 0.79 6.23
C ASP A 117 18.12 1.10 6.11
N ASP A 118 17.68 1.57 4.95
CA ASP A 118 16.30 1.99 4.74
C ASP A 118 15.55 1.06 3.79
N TRP A 119 14.22 1.04 3.96
CA TRP A 119 13.33 0.23 3.14
C TRP A 119 12.47 1.16 2.26
N TYR A 120 12.40 0.83 0.95
CA TYR A 120 11.66 1.60 -0.04
C TYR A 120 10.69 0.69 -0.75
N ILE A 121 9.47 1.19 -1.01
CA ILE A 121 8.48 0.40 -1.74
C ILE A 121 8.87 0.30 -3.22
N VAL A 122 8.78 -0.90 -3.76
CA VAL A 122 9.08 -1.18 -5.17
C VAL A 122 7.83 -1.66 -5.91
N HIS A 123 6.84 -2.16 -5.18
CA HIS A 123 5.61 -2.67 -5.77
C HIS A 123 4.45 -2.42 -4.82
N HIS A 124 3.41 -1.78 -5.33
CA HIS A 124 2.15 -1.58 -4.62
C HIS A 124 1.03 -2.13 -5.47
N HIS A 125 0.27 -3.07 -4.95
CA HIS A 125 -0.87 -3.64 -5.65
C HIS A 125 -2.06 -3.66 -4.71
N ALA A 126 -3.09 -2.94 -5.09
CA ALA A 126 -4.29 -2.80 -4.27
C ALA A 126 -5.54 -3.16 -5.07
N SER A 127 -6.46 -3.86 -4.42
CA SER A 127 -7.72 -4.24 -5.04
C SER A 127 -8.87 -4.07 -4.05
N PRO A 128 -10.04 -3.60 -4.53
CA PRO A 128 -11.19 -3.45 -3.64
C PRO A 128 -11.68 -4.83 -3.18
N VAL A 129 -12.15 -4.89 -1.95
CA VAL A 129 -12.81 -6.10 -1.44
C VAL A 129 -14.25 -6.07 -1.92
N LEU A 130 -14.56 -6.99 -2.82
CA LEU A 130 -15.92 -7.19 -3.31
C LEU A 130 -16.57 -8.30 -2.49
N GLN A 131 -17.85 -8.53 -2.73
CA GLN A 131 -18.57 -9.59 -2.03
C GLN A 131 -17.98 -10.95 -2.38
N VAL A 132 -17.59 -11.71 -1.34
CA VAL A 132 -17.09 -13.08 -1.51
C VAL A 132 -18.27 -14.03 -1.54
N PRO A 133 -18.36 -14.93 -2.53
CA PRO A 133 -19.40 -15.96 -2.53
C PRO A 133 -19.36 -16.79 -1.24
N PRO A 134 -20.52 -17.20 -0.69
CA PRO A 134 -20.55 -17.91 0.59
C PRO A 134 -19.69 -19.17 0.63
N SER A 135 -19.53 -19.87 -0.50
CA SER A 135 -18.72 -21.10 -0.59
C SER A 135 -17.22 -20.86 -0.35
N PHE A 136 -16.75 -19.61 -0.44
CA PHE A 136 -15.35 -19.23 -0.24
C PHE A 136 -15.11 -18.42 1.03
N ARG A 137 -16.16 -18.19 1.83
CA ARG A 137 -16.01 -17.47 3.10
C ARG A 137 -15.47 -18.40 4.17
N GLU A 138 -14.72 -17.82 5.11
CA GLU A 138 -14.31 -18.52 6.31
C GLU A 138 -15.54 -18.90 7.13
N PRO A 139 -15.52 -20.04 7.86
CA PRO A 139 -16.69 -20.48 8.64
C PRO A 139 -17.24 -19.42 9.60
N ASP A 140 -16.35 -18.62 10.22
CA ASP A 140 -16.76 -17.57 11.15
C ASP A 140 -17.56 -16.46 10.46
N GLU A 141 -17.20 -16.15 9.21
CA GLU A 141 -17.92 -15.14 8.41
C GLU A 141 -19.33 -15.59 8.07
N GLU A 142 -19.53 -16.88 7.86
CA GLU A 142 -20.86 -17.43 7.54
C GLU A 142 -21.84 -17.27 8.70
N TYR A 143 -21.36 -17.31 9.93
CA TYR A 143 -22.18 -17.16 11.11
C TYR A 143 -22.44 -15.70 11.47
N LEU A 144 -21.68 -14.78 10.94
CA LEU A 144 -21.81 -13.35 11.21
C LEU A 144 -22.79 -12.65 10.26
N ASN A 145 -23.11 -13.29 9.16
CA ASN A 145 -24.02 -12.77 8.16
C ASN A 145 -25.37 -13.49 8.27
#